data_df051ae52b8647969a067887b93e8a6b
#
_entry.id   df051ae52b8647969a067887b93e8a6b
#
_cell.length_a   1.000
_cell.length_b   1.000
_cell.length_c   1.000
_cell.angle_alpha   90.00
_cell.angle_beta   90.00
_cell.angle_gamma   90.00
#
_symmetry.space_group_name_H-M   'P 1'
#
loop_
_entity.id
_entity.type
_entity.pdbx_description
1 polymer ?
#
loop_
_entity_poly.entity_id
_entity_poly.type
_entity_poly.pdbx_seq_one_letter_code
_entity_poly.pdbx_strand_id
1 'polypeptide(L)'
;MAINMLQKRIHKLLIISVMMVLSLLVLVFLFIDHGDDSLNHATYTTMNQEIDLCTQRISSQNHTDLVLLNTLAKSLSNSADIDSSLAEMEKENAFTSISYMDSQRGIYFANPSVHVEYNELSKVYKSKVDSAFLGKQSAFIQKQDVITKEFVITYIVPVYDSSKNVTGVLSATSSLRPYATLMKKSVYGGNLYITDLNDFYGIQKDKESKDVLAVLKGIDLSERINGLIGVNGEEHGIVVKEMGFDGWYLCYVNSAKSLNNPLYVKSRANNYVLMVFVVVVMILLWIAYMMMVKNNKEMENLAYKDQLTGAVSFTRFTKLVSMYAQRNVNYSLVSLNMRRFKFMNEILDFLKVVEVSR
;
A
#
# COMPACT_ATOMS: atom_id res chain seq x y z
N MET A 1 -53.64 11.39 -27.14
CA MET A 1 -52.38 12.18 -27.24
C MET A 1 -51.67 12.38 -25.87
N ALA A 2 -52.39 12.83 -24.82
CA ALA A 2 -51.77 13.09 -23.51
C ALA A 2 -51.23 11.81 -22.79
N ILE A 3 -51.89 10.64 -22.88
CA ILE A 3 -51.44 9.37 -22.30
C ILE A 3 -50.11 8.93 -22.97
N ASN A 4 -49.99 9.02 -24.26
CA ASN A 4 -48.74 8.75 -24.97
C ASN A 4 -47.63 9.75 -24.61
N MET A 5 -47.98 11.00 -24.31
CA MET A 5 -47.02 11.98 -23.85
C MET A 5 -46.57 11.68 -22.40
N LEU A 6 -47.47 11.27 -21.54
CA LEU A 6 -47.17 10.90 -20.14
C LEU A 6 -46.29 9.63 -20.10
N GLN A 7 -46.68 8.58 -20.85
CA GLN A 7 -45.83 7.38 -20.99
C GLN A 7 -44.47 7.68 -21.56
N LYS A 8 -44.35 8.56 -22.57
CA LYS A 8 -43.07 9.01 -23.09
C LYS A 8 -42.23 9.78 -22.04
N ARG A 9 -42.88 10.58 -21.19
CA ARG A 9 -42.19 11.28 -20.09
C ARG A 9 -41.70 10.31 -19.02
N ILE A 10 -42.52 9.33 -18.63
CA ILE A 10 -42.10 8.28 -17.68
C ILE A 10 -40.95 7.45 -18.25
N HIS A 11 -41.00 7.06 -19.52
CA HIS A 11 -39.87 6.35 -20.17
C HIS A 11 -38.60 7.19 -20.21
N LYS A 12 -38.72 8.49 -20.52
CA LYS A 12 -37.56 9.39 -20.49
C LYS A 12 -36.96 9.51 -19.08
N LEU A 13 -37.80 9.66 -18.05
CA LEU A 13 -37.34 9.70 -16.67
C LEU A 13 -36.65 8.39 -16.24
N LEU A 14 -37.20 7.25 -16.68
CA LEU A 14 -36.59 5.94 -16.43
C LEU A 14 -35.22 5.82 -17.10
N ILE A 15 -35.09 6.23 -18.36
CA ILE A 15 -33.81 6.23 -19.08
C ILE A 15 -32.80 7.15 -18.38
N ILE A 16 -33.23 8.35 -17.95
CA ILE A 16 -32.35 9.29 -17.22
C ILE A 16 -31.90 8.68 -15.90
N SER A 17 -32.80 8.04 -15.16
CA SER A 17 -32.47 7.39 -13.88
C SER A 17 -31.48 6.22 -14.05
N VAL A 18 -31.67 5.39 -15.09
CA VAL A 18 -30.75 4.30 -15.43
C VAL A 18 -29.38 4.84 -15.84
N MET A 19 -29.34 5.89 -16.66
CA MET A 19 -28.09 6.54 -17.06
C MET A 19 -27.35 7.16 -15.87
N MET A 20 -28.08 7.75 -14.91
CA MET A 20 -27.52 8.31 -13.69
C MET A 20 -26.91 7.23 -12.78
N VAL A 21 -27.59 6.09 -12.64
CA VAL A 21 -27.08 4.93 -11.89
C VAL A 21 -25.83 4.36 -12.56
N LEU A 22 -25.85 4.21 -13.89
CA LEU A 22 -24.68 3.74 -14.66
C LEU A 22 -23.47 4.67 -14.50
N SER A 23 -23.69 5.98 -14.60
CA SER A 23 -22.62 6.97 -14.37
C SER A 23 -22.06 6.93 -12.97
N LEU A 24 -22.91 6.71 -11.95
CA LEU A 24 -22.48 6.56 -10.58
C LEU A 24 -21.65 5.29 -10.34
N LEU A 25 -22.02 4.18 -10.96
CA LEU A 25 -21.24 2.93 -10.93
C LEU A 25 -19.87 3.11 -11.58
N VAL A 26 -19.81 3.78 -12.73
CA VAL A 26 -18.52 4.09 -13.38
C VAL A 26 -17.65 4.98 -12.49
N LEU A 27 -18.22 6.01 -11.86
CA LEU A 27 -17.49 6.88 -10.93
C LEU A 27 -16.95 6.10 -9.73
N VAL A 28 -17.74 5.20 -9.16
CA VAL A 28 -17.30 4.33 -8.04
C VAL A 28 -16.17 3.41 -8.48
N PHE A 29 -16.27 2.80 -9.66
CA PHE A 29 -15.22 1.95 -10.20
C PHE A 29 -13.91 2.73 -10.41
N LEU A 30 -13.96 3.92 -11.02
CA LEU A 30 -12.81 4.79 -11.20
C LEU A 30 -12.21 5.25 -9.86
N PHE A 31 -13.05 5.50 -8.86
CA PHE A 31 -12.58 5.89 -7.54
C PHE A 31 -11.84 4.75 -6.81
N ILE A 32 -12.34 3.51 -6.95
CA ILE A 32 -11.69 2.32 -6.39
C ILE A 32 -10.34 2.09 -7.06
N ASP A 33 -10.30 2.12 -8.39
CA ASP A 33 -9.09 1.92 -9.19
C ASP A 33 -8.02 2.97 -8.87
N HIS A 34 -8.40 4.24 -8.87
CA HIS A 34 -7.48 5.35 -8.51
C HIS A 34 -7.05 5.31 -7.03
N GLY A 35 -7.90 4.81 -6.14
CA GLY A 35 -7.58 4.61 -4.73
C GLY A 35 -6.49 3.56 -4.52
N ASP A 36 -6.51 2.48 -5.26
CA ASP A 36 -5.50 1.42 -5.20
C ASP A 36 -4.15 1.91 -5.74
N ASP A 37 -4.13 2.67 -6.83
CA ASP A 37 -2.91 3.29 -7.37
C ASP A 37 -2.29 4.30 -6.39
N SER A 38 -3.10 5.16 -5.79
CA SER A 38 -2.64 6.13 -4.79
C SER A 38 -2.07 5.44 -3.55
N LEU A 39 -2.67 4.33 -3.12
CA LEU A 39 -2.21 3.54 -1.99
C LEU A 39 -0.86 2.86 -2.29
N ASN A 40 -0.73 2.28 -3.48
CA ASN A 40 0.53 1.69 -3.94
C ASN A 40 1.64 2.74 -3.96
N HIS A 41 1.37 3.91 -4.54
CA HIS A 41 2.33 5.02 -4.56
C HIS A 41 2.72 5.48 -3.15
N ALA A 42 1.78 5.63 -2.22
CA ALA A 42 2.05 5.98 -0.83
C ALA A 42 2.89 4.90 -0.13
N THR A 43 2.61 3.63 -0.37
CA THR A 43 3.36 2.50 0.15
C THR A 43 4.80 2.52 -0.34
N TYR A 44 5.03 2.70 -1.64
CA TYR A 44 6.38 2.82 -2.20
C TYR A 44 7.14 4.03 -1.67
N THR A 45 6.47 5.17 -1.53
CA THR A 45 7.08 6.37 -0.94
C THR A 45 7.55 6.11 0.47
N THR A 46 6.74 5.44 1.28
CA THR A 46 7.09 5.09 2.65
C THR A 46 8.22 4.06 2.72
N MET A 47 8.18 3.01 1.88
CA MET A 47 9.25 2.01 1.77
C MET A 47 10.59 2.69 1.41
N ASN A 48 10.56 3.65 0.48
CA ASN A 48 11.71 4.44 0.10
C ASN A 48 12.24 5.29 1.26
N GLN A 49 11.36 5.93 2.03
CA GLN A 49 11.75 6.72 3.19
C GLN A 49 12.37 5.85 4.29
N GLU A 50 11.82 4.68 4.57
CA GLU A 50 12.37 3.74 5.56
C GLU A 50 13.76 3.26 5.17
N ILE A 51 13.94 2.86 3.90
CA ILE A 51 15.25 2.40 3.42
C ILE A 51 16.28 3.54 3.40
N ASP A 52 15.86 4.76 3.08
CA ASP A 52 16.72 5.96 3.12
C ASP A 52 17.17 6.27 4.55
N LEU A 53 16.26 6.21 5.51
CA LEU A 53 16.59 6.40 6.92
C LEU A 53 17.55 5.33 7.44
N CYS A 54 17.35 4.07 7.08
CA CYS A 54 18.26 2.99 7.43
C CYS A 54 19.64 3.20 6.82
N THR A 55 19.72 3.55 5.54
CA THR A 55 20.99 3.83 4.86
C THR A 55 21.71 5.02 5.50
N GLN A 56 21.00 6.10 5.82
CA GLN A 56 21.58 7.25 6.51
C GLN A 56 22.11 6.90 7.91
N ARG A 57 21.40 6.09 8.67
CA ARG A 57 21.86 5.63 9.99
C ARG A 57 23.12 4.80 9.89
N ILE A 58 23.15 3.86 8.94
CA ILE A 58 24.35 3.03 8.70
C ILE A 58 25.52 3.92 8.28
N SER A 59 25.33 4.85 7.35
CA SER A 59 26.35 5.77 6.89
C SER A 59 26.85 6.70 8.00
N SER A 60 25.95 7.23 8.82
CA SER A 60 26.31 8.09 9.97
C SER A 60 27.11 7.32 11.03
N GLN A 61 26.68 6.10 11.35
CA GLN A 61 27.40 5.24 12.28
C GLN A 61 28.78 4.87 11.74
N ASN A 62 28.87 4.49 10.46
CA ASN A 62 30.10 4.18 9.76
C ASN A 62 31.10 5.35 9.81
N HIS A 63 30.61 6.58 9.57
CA HIS A 63 31.45 7.78 9.71
C HIS A 63 31.93 7.99 11.14
N THR A 64 31.06 7.82 12.12
CA THR A 64 31.40 7.95 13.55
C THR A 64 32.45 6.93 13.97
N ASP A 65 32.28 5.66 13.58
CA ASP A 65 33.21 4.59 13.91
C ASP A 65 34.57 4.80 13.26
N LEU A 66 34.63 5.29 12.00
CA LEU A 66 35.90 5.66 11.35
C LEU A 66 36.61 6.83 12.03
N VAL A 67 35.87 7.86 12.45
CA VAL A 67 36.43 9.00 13.19
C VAL A 67 36.99 8.55 14.55
N LEU A 68 36.23 7.70 15.25
CA LEU A 68 36.68 7.10 16.52
C LEU A 68 37.96 6.28 16.32
N LEU A 69 37.96 5.37 15.32
CA LEU A 69 39.10 4.52 15.05
C LEU A 69 40.36 5.33 14.64
N ASN A 70 40.20 6.40 13.87
CA ASN A 70 41.30 7.32 13.57
C ASN A 70 41.87 8.02 14.84
N THR A 71 41.00 8.32 15.81
CA THR A 71 41.43 8.91 17.09
C THR A 71 42.23 7.89 17.90
N LEU A 72 41.74 6.63 17.96
CA LEU A 72 42.46 5.53 18.60
C LEU A 72 43.78 5.22 17.91
N ALA A 73 43.86 5.27 16.59
CA ALA A 73 45.11 5.10 15.84
C ALA A 73 46.17 6.16 16.19
N LYS A 74 45.75 7.41 16.40
CA LYS A 74 46.66 8.49 16.87
C LYS A 74 47.12 8.26 18.30
N SER A 75 46.27 7.74 19.19
CA SER A 75 46.66 7.38 20.55
C SER A 75 47.68 6.24 20.55
N LEU A 76 47.44 5.22 19.72
CA LEU A 76 48.31 4.04 19.61
C LEU A 76 49.70 4.41 19.10
N SER A 77 49.82 5.39 18.18
CA SER A 77 51.11 5.83 17.65
C SER A 77 52.07 6.42 18.70
N ASN A 78 51.49 6.86 19.83
CA ASN A 78 52.25 7.43 20.96
C ASN A 78 52.46 6.44 22.11
N SER A 79 51.94 5.21 22.00
CA SER A 79 52.00 4.19 23.06
C SER A 79 53.32 3.42 22.97
N ALA A 80 53.89 3.13 24.14
CA ALA A 80 55.06 2.28 24.26
C ALA A 80 54.71 0.79 24.33
N ASP A 81 53.47 0.45 24.68
CA ASP A 81 52.93 -0.91 24.79
C ASP A 81 51.64 -1.05 23.99
N ILE A 82 51.74 -1.74 22.85
CA ILE A 82 50.66 -1.93 21.91
C ILE A 82 49.57 -2.85 22.53
N ASP A 83 49.98 -3.93 23.20
CA ASP A 83 49.02 -4.95 23.65
C ASP A 83 48.10 -4.40 24.76
N SER A 84 48.68 -3.68 25.74
CA SER A 84 47.87 -3.06 26.82
C SER A 84 46.96 -1.96 26.26
N SER A 85 47.43 -1.18 25.28
CA SER A 85 46.65 -0.14 24.61
C SER A 85 45.47 -0.72 23.82
N LEU A 86 45.64 -1.82 23.10
CA LEU A 86 44.59 -2.50 22.38
C LEU A 86 43.53 -3.06 23.34
N ALA A 87 43.96 -3.65 24.46
CA ALA A 87 43.03 -4.19 25.46
C ALA A 87 42.16 -3.09 26.13
N GLU A 88 42.74 -1.94 26.42
CA GLU A 88 42.03 -0.76 26.90
C GLU A 88 41.05 -0.21 25.88
N MET A 89 41.49 -0.06 24.61
CA MET A 89 40.64 0.41 23.52
C MET A 89 39.41 -0.49 23.28
N GLU A 90 39.60 -1.82 23.31
CA GLU A 90 38.49 -2.77 23.13
C GLU A 90 37.48 -2.70 24.30
N LYS A 91 37.97 -2.52 25.51
CA LYS A 91 37.16 -2.44 26.73
C LYS A 91 36.31 -1.15 26.81
N GLU A 92 36.87 -0.04 26.36
CA GLU A 92 36.27 1.29 26.50
C GLU A 92 35.35 1.68 25.31
N ASN A 93 35.44 0.95 24.20
CA ASN A 93 34.71 1.27 22.98
C ASN A 93 33.72 0.19 22.59
N ALA A 94 32.78 0.55 21.71
CA ALA A 94 31.70 -0.33 21.25
C ALA A 94 32.12 -1.31 20.14
N PHE A 95 33.41 -1.42 19.83
CA PHE A 95 33.90 -2.37 18.84
C PHE A 95 33.89 -3.79 19.40
N THR A 96 33.56 -4.75 18.53
CA THR A 96 33.51 -6.18 18.89
C THR A 96 34.92 -6.78 18.97
N SER A 97 35.84 -6.29 18.18
CA SER A 97 37.26 -6.59 18.27
C SER A 97 38.12 -5.45 17.69
N ILE A 98 39.34 -5.30 18.22
CA ILE A 98 40.34 -4.36 17.73
C ILE A 98 41.63 -5.13 17.50
N SER A 99 42.30 -4.85 16.39
CA SER A 99 43.61 -5.42 16.09
C SER A 99 44.53 -4.39 15.40
N TYR A 100 45.82 -4.53 15.62
CA TYR A 100 46.86 -3.75 15.00
C TYR A 100 47.72 -4.65 14.13
N MET A 101 48.12 -4.18 12.96
CA MET A 101 49.02 -4.86 12.07
C MET A 101 50.24 -3.97 11.81
N ASP A 102 51.44 -4.48 12.09
CA ASP A 102 52.68 -3.77 11.85
C ASP A 102 53.13 -3.82 10.37
N SER A 103 54.20 -3.13 10.06
CA SER A 103 54.77 -3.07 8.70
C SER A 103 55.29 -4.43 8.17
N GLN A 104 55.55 -5.38 9.08
CA GLN A 104 56.01 -6.76 8.75
C GLN A 104 54.84 -7.72 8.62
N ARG A 105 53.58 -7.22 8.73
CA ARG A 105 52.36 -8.00 8.68
C ARG A 105 52.12 -8.86 9.93
N GLY A 106 52.83 -8.60 11.03
CA GLY A 106 52.48 -9.16 12.35
C GLY A 106 51.12 -8.58 12.83
N ILE A 107 50.23 -9.43 13.29
CA ILE A 107 48.88 -9.01 13.75
C ILE A 107 48.80 -9.18 15.27
N TYR A 108 48.46 -8.11 15.96
CA TYR A 108 48.30 -8.02 17.40
C TYR A 108 46.82 -7.78 17.72
N PHE A 109 46.28 -8.55 18.65
CA PHE A 109 44.88 -8.45 19.07
C PHE A 109 44.81 -7.97 20.52
N ALA A 110 43.71 -7.28 20.86
CA ALA A 110 43.39 -6.92 22.23
C ALA A 110 43.32 -8.17 23.16
N ASN A 111 42.82 -9.28 22.63
CA ASN A 111 42.88 -10.58 23.31
C ASN A 111 44.15 -11.35 22.87
N PRO A 112 45.13 -11.52 23.75
CA PRO A 112 46.42 -12.17 23.42
C PRO A 112 46.26 -13.69 23.13
N SER A 113 45.13 -14.29 23.42
CA SER A 113 44.84 -15.69 23.04
C SER A 113 44.42 -15.88 21.60
N VAL A 114 44.17 -14.80 20.88
CA VAL A 114 43.80 -14.81 19.45
C VAL A 114 45.06 -14.70 18.61
N HIS A 115 45.30 -15.69 17.77
CA HIS A 115 46.36 -15.71 16.81
C HIS A 115 45.79 -15.93 15.42
N VAL A 116 45.99 -14.97 14.53
CA VAL A 116 45.57 -15.04 13.12
C VAL A 116 46.73 -14.58 12.30
N GLU A 117 47.14 -15.39 11.34
CA GLU A 117 48.20 -14.99 10.39
C GLU A 117 47.64 -14.17 9.25
N TYR A 118 48.47 -13.26 8.70
CA TYR A 118 48.10 -12.46 7.52
C TYR A 118 47.55 -13.33 6.36
N ASN A 119 48.13 -14.52 6.18
CA ASN A 119 47.74 -15.46 5.11
C ASN A 119 46.32 -16.00 5.26
N GLU A 120 45.78 -16.05 6.46
CA GLU A 120 44.40 -16.52 6.77
C GLU A 120 43.33 -15.47 6.47
N LEU A 121 43.72 -14.21 6.32
CA LEU A 121 42.82 -13.12 5.99
C LEU A 121 42.24 -13.29 4.59
N SER A 122 40.97 -12.91 4.40
CA SER A 122 40.31 -12.90 3.11
C SER A 122 41.01 -11.98 2.10
N LYS A 123 40.85 -12.26 0.80
CA LYS A 123 41.41 -11.42 -0.27
C LYS A 123 40.93 -9.96 -0.16
N VAL A 124 39.67 -9.75 0.21
CA VAL A 124 39.10 -8.39 0.39
C VAL A 124 39.80 -7.68 1.54
N TYR A 125 39.95 -8.36 2.68
CA TYR A 125 40.62 -7.81 3.85
C TYR A 125 42.07 -7.39 3.51
N LYS A 126 42.84 -8.30 2.90
CA LYS A 126 44.23 -8.03 2.44
C LYS A 126 44.30 -6.80 1.55
N SER A 127 43.45 -6.68 0.56
CA SER A 127 43.41 -5.53 -0.35
C SER A 127 43.12 -4.21 0.38
N LYS A 128 42.23 -4.24 1.40
CA LYS A 128 41.91 -3.03 2.21
C LYS A 128 43.07 -2.67 3.15
N VAL A 129 43.73 -3.66 3.74
CA VAL A 129 44.99 -3.45 4.51
C VAL A 129 46.09 -2.86 3.65
N ASP A 130 46.31 -3.40 2.45
CA ASP A 130 47.31 -2.86 1.53
C ASP A 130 47.01 -1.40 1.15
N SER A 131 45.72 -1.07 0.95
CA SER A 131 45.31 0.31 0.72
C SER A 131 45.54 1.21 1.94
N ALA A 132 45.39 0.67 3.16
CA ALA A 132 45.67 1.43 4.38
C ALA A 132 47.14 1.70 4.58
N PHE A 133 48.05 0.79 4.20
CA PHE A 133 49.46 1.07 4.17
C PHE A 133 49.84 2.15 3.16
N LEU A 134 48.99 2.42 2.17
CA LEU A 134 49.07 3.56 1.25
C LEU A 134 48.35 4.82 1.77
N GLY A 135 47.94 4.84 3.03
CA GLY A 135 47.33 5.99 3.69
C GLY A 135 45.81 6.11 3.45
N LYS A 136 45.11 5.07 2.91
CA LYS A 136 43.68 5.10 2.63
C LYS A 136 42.90 4.35 3.70
N GLN A 137 42.01 5.05 4.39
CA GLN A 137 41.05 4.40 5.29
C GLN A 137 39.93 3.71 4.51
N SER A 138 39.32 2.67 5.06
CA SER A 138 38.21 1.95 4.46
C SER A 138 37.31 1.30 5.48
N ALA A 139 36.07 1.05 5.07
CA ALA A 139 35.12 0.20 5.77
C ALA A 139 34.53 -0.79 4.79
N PHE A 140 34.24 -2.01 5.23
CA PHE A 140 33.66 -3.06 4.40
C PHE A 140 32.94 -4.10 5.25
N ILE A 141 32.03 -4.83 4.64
CA ILE A 141 31.25 -5.86 5.33
C ILE A 141 31.95 -7.21 5.15
N GLN A 142 32.06 -7.96 6.26
CA GLN A 142 32.52 -9.34 6.27
C GLN A 142 31.36 -10.27 6.63
N LYS A 143 31.14 -11.31 5.80
CA LYS A 143 30.13 -12.35 6.05
C LYS A 143 30.42 -13.14 7.31
N GLN A 144 31.69 -13.30 7.60
CA GLN A 144 32.19 -14.02 8.74
C GLN A 144 33.51 -13.40 9.17
N ASP A 145 33.50 -12.76 10.31
CA ASP A 145 34.72 -12.27 10.94
C ASP A 145 35.65 -13.41 11.33
N VAL A 146 36.93 -13.19 11.21
CA VAL A 146 37.94 -14.23 11.50
C VAL A 146 37.94 -14.65 12.96
N ILE A 147 37.63 -13.72 13.88
CA ILE A 147 37.65 -13.91 15.33
C ILE A 147 36.27 -14.36 15.85
N THR A 148 35.28 -13.51 15.65
CA THR A 148 33.94 -13.70 16.25
C THR A 148 33.06 -14.64 15.47
N LYS A 149 33.44 -15.00 14.24
CA LYS A 149 32.63 -15.79 13.27
C LYS A 149 31.27 -15.16 12.95
N GLU A 150 31.09 -13.90 13.29
CA GLU A 150 29.86 -13.15 13.10
C GLU A 150 29.89 -12.32 11.82
N PHE A 151 28.72 -11.84 11.44
CA PHE A 151 28.53 -10.87 10.36
C PHE A 151 28.81 -9.47 10.88
N VAL A 152 29.86 -8.81 10.35
CA VAL A 152 30.41 -7.56 10.89
C VAL A 152 30.73 -6.52 9.81
N ILE A 153 30.77 -5.26 10.23
CA ILE A 153 31.47 -4.20 9.48
C ILE A 153 32.87 -4.12 10.02
N THR A 154 33.87 -4.13 9.15
CA THR A 154 35.26 -3.94 9.48
C THR A 154 35.74 -2.59 9.01
N TYR A 155 36.34 -1.85 9.91
CA TYR A 155 36.99 -0.55 9.68
C TYR A 155 38.48 -0.73 9.70
N ILE A 156 39.18 -0.08 8.77
CA ILE A 156 40.61 -0.13 8.64
C ILE A 156 41.16 1.28 8.45
N VAL A 157 42.09 1.69 9.30
CA VAL A 157 42.73 3.02 9.23
C VAL A 157 44.25 2.90 9.34
N PRO A 158 45.01 3.76 8.67
CA PRO A 158 46.48 3.82 8.81
C PRO A 158 46.89 4.39 10.18
N VAL A 159 47.94 3.86 10.75
CA VAL A 159 48.65 4.41 11.92
C VAL A 159 49.92 5.11 11.45
N TYR A 160 50.08 6.38 11.85
CA TYR A 160 51.17 7.23 11.39
C TYR A 160 52.17 7.49 12.51
N ASP A 161 53.45 7.55 12.17
CA ASP A 161 54.47 8.09 13.08
C ASP A 161 54.45 9.64 13.13
N SER A 162 55.32 10.21 13.97
CA SER A 162 55.49 11.67 14.08
C SER A 162 55.96 12.32 12.78
N SER A 163 56.55 11.57 11.86
CA SER A 163 57.04 12.00 10.53
C SER A 163 55.95 11.84 9.44
N LYS A 164 54.74 11.41 9.81
CA LYS A 164 53.62 11.11 8.90
C LYS A 164 53.84 9.91 7.97
N ASN A 165 54.74 9.00 8.30
CA ASN A 165 54.86 7.74 7.59
C ASN A 165 53.89 6.72 8.20
N VAL A 166 53.31 5.83 7.38
CA VAL A 166 52.46 4.76 7.88
C VAL A 166 53.33 3.66 8.48
N THR A 167 53.21 3.44 9.77
CA THR A 167 53.94 2.42 10.53
C THR A 167 53.18 1.15 10.73
N GLY A 168 51.86 1.22 10.61
CA GLY A 168 50.96 0.08 10.75
C GLY A 168 49.54 0.43 10.38
N VAL A 169 48.67 -0.51 10.65
CA VAL A 169 47.25 -0.42 10.33
C VAL A 169 46.43 -0.84 11.57
N LEU A 170 45.51 0.00 12.02
CA LEU A 170 44.56 -0.32 13.05
C LEU A 170 43.25 -0.77 12.40
N SER A 171 42.71 -1.94 12.78
CA SER A 171 41.41 -2.40 12.36
C SER A 171 40.50 -2.67 13.54
N ALA A 172 39.22 -2.41 13.35
CA ALA A 172 38.18 -2.70 14.33
C ALA A 172 36.96 -3.29 13.64
N THR A 173 36.24 -4.12 14.36
CA THR A 173 34.97 -4.71 13.86
C THR A 173 33.79 -4.27 14.73
N SER A 174 32.65 -4.01 14.06
CA SER A 174 31.36 -3.71 14.69
C SER A 174 30.32 -4.71 14.22
N SER A 175 29.50 -5.20 15.17
CA SER A 175 28.43 -6.15 14.84
C SER A 175 27.31 -5.47 14.03
N LEU A 176 26.83 -6.16 13.00
CA LEU A 176 25.61 -5.76 12.26
C LEU A 176 24.31 -6.20 12.93
N ARG A 177 24.34 -6.97 14.03
CA ARG A 177 23.13 -7.44 14.75
C ARG A 177 22.19 -6.32 15.20
N PRO A 178 22.68 -5.16 15.74
CA PRO A 178 21.80 -4.05 16.11
C PRO A 178 20.98 -3.53 14.93
N TYR A 179 21.57 -3.44 13.75
CA TYR A 179 20.88 -3.01 12.54
C TYR A 179 19.80 -4.00 12.10
N ALA A 180 20.10 -5.30 12.15
CA ALA A 180 19.13 -6.35 11.86
C ALA A 180 17.90 -6.32 12.79
N THR A 181 18.08 -5.89 14.04
CA THR A 181 16.98 -5.73 15.01
C THR A 181 16.12 -4.51 14.69
N LEU A 182 16.72 -3.42 14.24
CA LEU A 182 16.00 -2.22 13.77
C LEU A 182 15.15 -2.54 12.53
N MET A 183 15.64 -3.43 11.67
CA MET A 183 14.99 -3.84 10.43
C MET A 183 13.74 -4.72 10.65
N LYS A 184 13.65 -5.43 11.80
CA LYS A 184 12.49 -6.29 12.13
C LYS A 184 11.20 -5.52 12.45
N LYS A 185 11.26 -4.22 12.64
CA LYS A 185 10.12 -3.38 13.03
C LYS A 185 9.77 -2.38 11.94
N SER A 186 9.44 -2.88 10.75
CA SER A 186 8.77 -2.01 9.78
C SER A 186 7.38 -1.63 10.30
N VAL A 187 7.06 -0.35 10.25
CA VAL A 187 5.76 0.21 10.68
C VAL A 187 4.63 -0.31 9.77
N TYR A 188 4.95 -0.73 8.55
CA TYR A 188 3.98 -1.09 7.51
C TYR A 188 3.95 -2.59 7.18
N GLY A 189 4.53 -3.44 8.01
CA GLY A 189 4.41 -4.90 7.88
C GLY A 189 5.31 -5.57 6.86
N GLY A 190 6.25 -4.83 6.25
CA GLY A 190 7.26 -5.39 5.34
C GLY A 190 8.51 -5.87 6.06
N ASN A 191 9.38 -6.54 5.32
CA ASN A 191 10.66 -7.06 5.78
C ASN A 191 11.83 -6.30 5.12
N LEU A 192 12.81 -5.87 5.93
CA LEU A 192 14.04 -5.25 5.46
C LEU A 192 15.19 -6.24 5.56
N TYR A 193 15.92 -6.42 4.47
CA TYR A 193 17.01 -7.37 4.34
C TYR A 193 18.32 -6.67 4.00
N ILE A 194 19.45 -7.24 4.46
CA ILE A 194 20.79 -6.93 3.94
C ILE A 194 21.20 -8.08 3.03
N THR A 195 21.68 -7.78 1.83
CA THR A 195 22.03 -8.80 0.84
C THR A 195 23.28 -8.40 0.03
N ASP A 196 24.06 -9.41 -0.33
CA ASP A 196 25.12 -9.31 -1.34
C ASP A 196 24.70 -9.97 -2.67
N LEU A 197 23.40 -10.14 -2.89
CA LEU A 197 22.77 -10.82 -4.01
C LEU A 197 23.01 -12.35 -4.07
N ASN A 198 23.83 -12.89 -3.19
CA ASN A 198 24.03 -14.33 -3.05
C ASN A 198 23.27 -14.90 -1.86
N ASP A 199 23.10 -14.10 -0.81
CA ASP A 199 22.35 -14.52 0.39
C ASP A 199 21.81 -13.28 1.13
N PHE A 200 20.86 -13.52 2.07
CA PHE A 200 20.36 -12.51 3.00
C PHE A 200 21.01 -12.68 4.37
N TYR A 201 21.41 -11.57 4.97
CA TYR A 201 22.11 -11.54 6.25
C TYR A 201 21.33 -10.76 7.29
N GLY A 202 21.49 -11.15 8.55
CA GLY A 202 20.90 -10.46 9.69
C GLY A 202 19.44 -10.79 9.98
N ILE A 203 18.80 -11.70 9.22
CA ILE A 203 17.38 -12.07 9.35
C ILE A 203 17.23 -13.59 9.36
N GLN A 204 16.14 -14.07 9.96
CA GLN A 204 15.76 -15.48 9.84
C GLN A 204 15.55 -15.81 8.35
N LYS A 205 16.30 -16.82 7.86
CA LYS A 205 16.16 -17.34 6.50
C LYS A 205 14.85 -18.10 6.41
N ASP A 206 13.82 -17.44 5.94
CA ASP A 206 12.54 -18.05 5.61
C ASP A 206 12.47 -18.44 4.11
N LYS A 207 11.39 -19.05 3.71
CA LYS A 207 11.18 -19.46 2.31
C LYS A 207 11.06 -18.22 1.40
N GLU A 208 10.37 -17.19 1.88
CA GLU A 208 10.12 -15.94 1.14
C GLU A 208 11.44 -15.23 0.79
N SER A 209 12.39 -15.17 1.72
CA SER A 209 13.72 -14.58 1.47
C SER A 209 14.46 -15.24 0.30
N LYS A 210 14.37 -16.54 0.15
CA LYS A 210 15.02 -17.26 -0.95
C LYS A 210 14.37 -16.96 -2.30
N ASP A 211 13.05 -16.88 -2.31
CA ASP A 211 12.30 -16.61 -3.53
C ASP A 211 12.51 -15.16 -4.00
N VAL A 212 12.53 -14.20 -3.05
CA VAL A 212 12.91 -12.79 -3.32
C VAL A 212 14.32 -12.70 -3.89
N LEU A 213 15.29 -13.40 -3.30
CA LEU A 213 16.66 -13.41 -3.80
C LEU A 213 16.77 -13.98 -5.22
N ALA A 214 16.00 -15.03 -5.54
CA ALA A 214 15.99 -15.60 -6.89
C ALA A 214 15.53 -14.57 -7.94
N VAL A 215 14.55 -13.75 -7.58
CA VAL A 215 14.08 -12.66 -8.46
C VAL A 215 15.11 -11.53 -8.57
N LEU A 216 15.69 -11.10 -7.44
CA LEU A 216 16.71 -10.03 -7.42
C LEU A 216 17.95 -10.35 -8.27
N LYS A 217 18.38 -11.59 -8.31
CA LYS A 217 19.52 -12.04 -9.15
C LYS A 217 19.27 -11.85 -10.66
N GLY A 218 18.03 -11.76 -11.09
CA GLY A 218 17.66 -11.54 -12.50
C GLY A 218 17.52 -10.06 -12.87
N ILE A 219 17.68 -9.14 -11.92
CA ILE A 219 17.44 -7.72 -12.12
C ILE A 219 18.79 -6.96 -12.10
N ASP A 220 18.95 -5.99 -13.00
CA ASP A 220 20.07 -5.06 -12.93
C ASP A 220 19.85 -4.07 -11.78
N LEU A 221 20.69 -4.15 -10.76
CA LEU A 221 20.63 -3.33 -9.55
C LEU A 221 21.47 -2.07 -9.63
N SER A 222 22.02 -1.74 -10.81
CA SER A 222 22.81 -0.51 -11.02
C SER A 222 21.99 0.77 -10.78
N GLU A 223 20.67 0.67 -10.89
CA GLU A 223 19.72 1.73 -10.57
C GLU A 223 18.85 1.35 -9.36
N ARG A 224 18.35 2.36 -8.64
CA ARG A 224 17.40 2.17 -7.53
C ARG A 224 16.15 1.49 -8.04
N ILE A 225 15.91 0.25 -7.64
CA ILE A 225 14.74 -0.51 -8.07
C ILE A 225 13.57 -0.19 -7.15
N ASN A 226 12.50 0.33 -7.75
CA ASN A 226 11.19 0.44 -7.15
C ASN A 226 10.21 -0.28 -8.08
N GLY A 227 9.63 -1.35 -7.65
CA GLY A 227 8.73 -2.09 -8.53
C GLY A 227 7.91 -3.17 -7.84
N LEU A 228 7.01 -3.75 -8.61
CA LEU A 228 6.29 -4.97 -8.23
C LEU A 228 7.06 -6.17 -8.77
N ILE A 229 7.23 -7.16 -7.92
CA ILE A 229 7.75 -8.48 -8.34
C ILE A 229 6.75 -9.56 -7.94
N GLY A 230 6.61 -10.57 -8.80
CA GLY A 230 5.87 -11.79 -8.47
C GLY A 230 6.74 -12.74 -7.67
N VAL A 231 6.34 -13.05 -6.45
CA VAL A 231 6.99 -14.06 -5.60
C VAL A 231 5.93 -15.07 -5.20
N ASN A 232 6.11 -16.35 -5.54
CA ASN A 232 5.15 -17.43 -5.25
C ASN A 232 3.71 -17.19 -5.74
N GLY A 233 3.54 -16.44 -6.84
CA GLY A 233 2.23 -16.10 -7.40
C GLY A 233 1.54 -14.91 -6.73
N GLU A 234 2.19 -14.27 -5.77
CA GLU A 234 1.74 -13.01 -5.15
C GLU A 234 2.62 -11.84 -5.59
N GLU A 235 2.00 -10.67 -5.73
CA GLU A 235 2.72 -9.44 -6.03
C GLU A 235 3.29 -8.83 -4.74
N HIS A 236 4.59 -8.53 -4.77
CA HIS A 236 5.32 -7.88 -3.69
C HIS A 236 5.93 -6.57 -4.18
N GLY A 237 5.76 -5.52 -3.38
CA GLY A 237 6.50 -4.28 -3.56
C GLY A 237 7.95 -4.48 -3.09
N ILE A 238 8.92 -4.14 -3.94
CA ILE A 238 10.34 -4.19 -3.61
C ILE A 238 10.97 -2.82 -3.82
N VAL A 239 11.82 -2.44 -2.87
CA VAL A 239 12.73 -1.30 -2.96
C VAL A 239 14.13 -1.78 -2.61
N VAL A 240 15.10 -1.57 -3.51
CA VAL A 240 16.49 -1.93 -3.30
C VAL A 240 17.38 -0.70 -3.36
N LYS A 241 18.32 -0.59 -2.42
CA LYS A 241 19.27 0.52 -2.36
C LYS A 241 20.64 0.04 -1.92
N GLU A 242 21.70 0.55 -2.54
CA GLU A 242 23.08 0.30 -2.13
C GLU A 242 23.34 0.89 -0.73
N MET A 243 24.06 0.13 0.11
CA MET A 243 24.35 0.50 1.50
C MET A 243 25.57 1.43 1.64
N GLY A 244 26.26 1.76 0.53
CA GLY A 244 27.55 2.47 0.56
C GLY A 244 28.74 1.56 0.87
N PHE A 245 28.57 0.25 0.81
CA PHE A 245 29.62 -0.76 0.81
C PHE A 245 29.54 -1.53 -0.51
N ASP A 246 30.65 -1.64 -1.23
CA ASP A 246 30.73 -2.27 -2.56
C ASP A 246 30.02 -3.65 -2.59
N GLY A 247 28.99 -3.78 -3.42
CA GLY A 247 28.26 -5.02 -3.62
C GLY A 247 27.29 -5.39 -2.49
N TRP A 248 26.95 -4.45 -1.60
CA TRP A 248 25.99 -4.68 -0.52
C TRP A 248 24.77 -3.76 -0.64
N TYR A 249 23.58 -4.36 -0.46
CA TYR A 249 22.30 -3.71 -0.68
C TYR A 249 21.39 -3.88 0.53
N LEU A 250 20.57 -2.87 0.77
CA LEU A 250 19.35 -2.97 1.55
C LEU A 250 18.20 -3.31 0.61
N CYS A 251 17.39 -4.28 0.98
CA CYS A 251 16.22 -4.70 0.24
C CYS A 251 15.00 -4.66 1.17
N TYR A 252 14.04 -3.82 0.86
CA TYR A 252 12.76 -3.76 1.55
C TYR A 252 11.70 -4.45 0.70
N VAL A 253 11.03 -5.44 1.28
CA VAL A 253 9.99 -6.23 0.62
C VAL A 253 8.71 -6.12 1.41
N ASN A 254 7.63 -5.78 0.73
CA ASN A 254 6.29 -5.78 1.32
C ASN A 254 5.31 -6.42 0.34
N SER A 255 4.48 -7.36 0.82
CA SER A 255 3.38 -7.87 0.00
C SER A 255 2.42 -6.74 -0.32
N ALA A 256 2.21 -6.46 -1.60
CA ALA A 256 1.29 -5.40 -2.06
C ALA A 256 -0.15 -5.63 -1.56
N LYS A 257 -0.49 -6.89 -1.28
CA LYS A 257 -1.80 -7.32 -0.78
C LYS A 257 -1.76 -7.84 0.66
N SER A 258 -0.69 -7.56 1.42
CA SER A 258 -0.58 -8.03 2.79
C SER A 258 -1.77 -7.56 3.62
N LEU A 259 -2.53 -8.52 4.14
CA LEU A 259 -3.61 -8.28 5.12
C LEU A 259 -3.11 -7.52 6.37
N ASN A 260 -1.81 -7.49 6.58
CA ASN A 260 -1.15 -6.82 7.70
C ASN A 260 -0.75 -5.36 7.40
N ASN A 261 -0.94 -4.88 6.17
CA ASN A 261 -0.75 -3.46 5.88
C ASN A 261 -1.98 -2.66 6.35
N PRO A 262 -1.90 -1.88 7.44
CA PRO A 262 -3.06 -1.19 8.01
C PRO A 262 -3.68 -0.18 7.03
N LEU A 263 -2.90 0.38 6.12
CA LEU A 263 -3.39 1.29 5.08
C LEU A 263 -4.24 0.54 4.06
N TYR A 264 -3.82 -0.63 3.64
CA TYR A 264 -4.54 -1.46 2.68
C TYR A 264 -5.86 -2.00 3.26
N VAL A 265 -5.83 -2.47 4.50
CA VAL A 265 -7.04 -2.92 5.23
C VAL A 265 -8.04 -1.78 5.36
N LYS A 266 -7.59 -0.58 5.73
CA LYS A 266 -8.44 0.61 5.88
C LYS A 266 -9.01 1.08 4.54
N SER A 267 -8.23 1.07 3.46
CA SER A 267 -8.69 1.42 2.10
C SER A 267 -9.76 0.43 1.63
N ARG A 268 -9.55 -0.87 1.76
CA ARG A 268 -10.55 -1.89 1.43
C ARG A 268 -11.85 -1.72 2.22
N ALA A 269 -11.76 -1.48 3.52
CA ALA A 269 -12.94 -1.24 4.35
C ALA A 269 -13.74 -0.03 3.86
N ASN A 270 -13.07 1.08 3.51
CA ASN A 270 -13.72 2.25 2.95
C ASN A 270 -14.41 1.95 1.60
N ASN A 271 -13.77 1.18 0.73
CA ASN A 271 -14.32 0.78 -0.57
C ASN A 271 -15.59 -0.08 -0.40
N TYR A 272 -15.62 -1.00 0.57
CA TYR A 272 -16.83 -1.78 0.89
C TYR A 272 -17.95 -0.88 1.42
N VAL A 273 -17.67 0.06 2.31
CA VAL A 273 -18.66 1.03 2.81
C VAL A 273 -19.25 1.85 1.68
N LEU A 274 -18.41 2.35 0.77
CA LEU A 274 -18.85 3.09 -0.41
C LEU A 274 -19.75 2.24 -1.32
N MET A 275 -19.39 0.98 -1.57
CA MET A 275 -20.18 0.04 -2.37
C MET A 275 -21.55 -0.22 -1.76
N VAL A 276 -21.61 -0.46 -0.45
CA VAL A 276 -22.88 -0.64 0.27
C VAL A 276 -23.73 0.62 0.19
N PHE A 277 -23.15 1.80 0.36
CA PHE A 277 -23.86 3.07 0.23
C PHE A 277 -24.50 3.23 -1.15
N VAL A 278 -23.78 2.94 -2.23
CA VAL A 278 -24.30 2.99 -3.60
C VAL A 278 -25.48 2.03 -3.80
N VAL A 279 -25.37 0.80 -3.29
CA VAL A 279 -26.46 -0.19 -3.36
C VAL A 279 -27.70 0.31 -2.62
N VAL A 280 -27.55 0.90 -1.45
CA VAL A 280 -28.67 1.48 -0.68
C VAL A 280 -29.33 2.61 -1.45
N VAL A 281 -28.55 3.52 -2.04
CA VAL A 281 -29.09 4.61 -2.87
C VAL A 281 -29.87 4.06 -4.07
N MET A 282 -29.37 3.02 -4.74
CA MET A 282 -30.08 2.37 -5.84
C MET A 282 -31.42 1.79 -5.41
N ILE A 283 -31.46 1.12 -4.27
CA ILE A 283 -32.72 0.56 -3.71
C ILE A 283 -33.71 1.68 -3.43
N LEU A 284 -33.29 2.77 -2.80
CA LEU A 284 -34.16 3.91 -2.51
C LEU A 284 -34.71 4.57 -3.79
N LEU A 285 -33.88 4.75 -4.81
CA LEU A 285 -34.34 5.26 -6.11
C LEU A 285 -35.35 4.33 -6.78
N TRP A 286 -35.13 3.02 -6.70
CA TRP A 286 -36.08 2.03 -7.22
C TRP A 286 -37.42 2.06 -6.49
N ILE A 287 -37.40 2.16 -5.16
CA ILE A 287 -38.66 2.30 -4.36
C ILE A 287 -39.37 3.60 -4.73
N ALA A 288 -38.70 4.72 -4.82
CA ALA A 288 -39.25 6.01 -5.21
C ALA A 288 -39.88 5.93 -6.62
N TYR A 289 -39.22 5.27 -7.57
CA TYR A 289 -39.74 5.02 -8.91
C TYR A 289 -41.03 4.18 -8.89
N MET A 290 -41.06 3.08 -8.11
CA MET A 290 -42.25 2.22 -7.96
C MET A 290 -43.43 2.98 -7.35
N MET A 291 -43.19 3.82 -6.33
CA MET A 291 -44.21 4.70 -5.74
C MET A 291 -44.76 5.69 -6.77
N MET A 292 -43.88 6.32 -7.56
CA MET A 292 -44.26 7.27 -8.61
C MET A 292 -45.14 6.60 -9.68
N VAL A 293 -44.81 5.38 -10.11
CA VAL A 293 -45.59 4.61 -11.08
C VAL A 293 -46.94 4.25 -10.50
N LYS A 294 -47.01 3.83 -9.24
CA LYS A 294 -48.25 3.50 -8.54
C LYS A 294 -49.17 4.73 -8.42
N ASN A 295 -48.65 5.84 -7.90
CA ASN A 295 -49.40 7.10 -7.75
C ASN A 295 -49.90 7.61 -9.11
N ASN A 296 -49.10 7.52 -10.18
CA ASN A 296 -49.55 7.91 -11.52
C ASN A 296 -50.73 7.06 -12.01
N LYS A 297 -50.73 5.74 -11.75
CA LYS A 297 -51.86 4.85 -12.11
C LYS A 297 -53.13 5.18 -11.27
N GLU A 298 -52.97 5.47 -9.98
CA GLU A 298 -54.10 5.89 -9.14
C GLU A 298 -54.68 7.23 -9.61
N MET A 299 -53.85 8.21 -9.88
CA MET A 299 -54.27 9.51 -10.45
C MET A 299 -54.98 9.34 -11.80
N GLU A 300 -54.44 8.46 -12.67
CA GLU A 300 -55.08 8.15 -13.93
C GLU A 300 -56.47 7.50 -13.74
N ASN A 301 -56.60 6.58 -12.79
CA ASN A 301 -57.91 5.97 -12.45
C ASN A 301 -58.91 6.98 -11.91
N LEU A 302 -58.47 7.87 -10.99
CA LEU A 302 -59.31 8.94 -10.41
C LEU A 302 -59.74 9.96 -11.50
N ALA A 303 -58.87 10.31 -12.44
CA ALA A 303 -59.18 11.25 -13.49
C ALA A 303 -60.10 10.69 -14.59
N TYR A 304 -60.01 9.40 -14.88
CA TYR A 304 -60.63 8.79 -16.04
C TYR A 304 -61.79 7.83 -15.76
N LYS A 305 -62.00 7.45 -14.50
CA LYS A 305 -63.16 6.64 -14.06
C LYS A 305 -64.03 7.45 -13.13
N ASP A 306 -65.33 7.35 -13.31
CA ASP A 306 -66.32 7.82 -12.36
C ASP A 306 -66.32 6.88 -11.13
N GLN A 307 -66.20 7.43 -9.93
CA GLN A 307 -66.02 6.64 -8.72
C GLN A 307 -67.32 5.92 -8.27
N LEU A 308 -68.45 6.45 -8.66
CA LEU A 308 -69.76 5.88 -8.30
C LEU A 308 -70.16 4.75 -9.24
N THR A 309 -69.96 4.95 -10.52
CA THR A 309 -70.47 4.03 -11.56
C THR A 309 -69.44 3.12 -12.14
N GLY A 310 -68.16 3.40 -11.91
CA GLY A 310 -67.02 2.75 -12.56
C GLY A 310 -66.90 3.03 -14.08
N ALA A 311 -67.82 3.83 -14.61
CA ALA A 311 -67.86 4.21 -16.02
C ALA A 311 -66.75 5.21 -16.36
N VAL A 312 -66.59 5.49 -17.64
CA VAL A 312 -65.64 6.48 -18.16
C VAL A 312 -66.04 7.88 -17.69
N SER A 313 -65.16 8.60 -16.99
CA SER A 313 -65.41 9.99 -16.57
C SER A 313 -65.68 10.91 -17.75
N PHE A 314 -66.39 12.03 -17.50
CA PHE A 314 -66.65 13.04 -18.52
C PHE A 314 -65.34 13.55 -19.16
N THR A 315 -64.27 13.69 -18.40
CA THR A 315 -62.91 14.10 -18.88
C THR A 315 -62.35 13.09 -19.89
N ARG A 316 -62.49 11.78 -19.64
CA ARG A 316 -62.03 10.75 -20.57
C ARG A 316 -62.95 10.65 -21.78
N PHE A 317 -64.23 10.80 -21.60
CA PHE A 317 -65.22 10.81 -22.66
C PHE A 317 -64.91 11.94 -23.66
N THR A 318 -64.75 13.19 -23.24
CA THR A 318 -64.45 14.32 -24.10
C THR A 318 -63.13 14.11 -24.86
N LYS A 319 -62.14 13.51 -24.23
CA LYS A 319 -60.86 13.17 -24.87
C LYS A 319 -61.03 12.07 -25.94
N LEU A 320 -61.83 11.05 -25.67
CA LEU A 320 -62.12 10.01 -26.67
C LEU A 320 -62.88 10.59 -27.87
N VAL A 321 -63.89 11.41 -27.63
CA VAL A 321 -64.65 12.09 -28.72
C VAL A 321 -63.72 12.96 -29.55
N SER A 322 -62.83 13.74 -28.94
CA SER A 322 -61.85 14.56 -29.66
C SER A 322 -60.89 13.71 -30.52
N MET A 323 -60.46 12.54 -30.00
CA MET A 323 -59.61 11.61 -30.76
C MET A 323 -60.34 10.99 -31.98
N TYR A 324 -61.59 10.61 -31.79
CA TYR A 324 -62.38 10.05 -32.91
C TYR A 324 -62.72 11.12 -33.96
N ALA A 325 -63.04 12.35 -33.54
CA ALA A 325 -63.27 13.47 -34.44
C ALA A 325 -62.04 13.77 -35.31
N GLN A 326 -60.82 13.68 -34.78
CA GLN A 326 -59.59 13.87 -35.50
C GLN A 326 -59.26 12.76 -36.51
N ARG A 327 -59.88 11.56 -36.35
CA ARG A 327 -59.61 10.41 -37.20
C ARG A 327 -60.56 10.26 -38.39
N ASN A 328 -61.48 11.22 -38.63
CA ASN A 328 -62.48 11.18 -39.67
C ASN A 328 -63.37 9.88 -39.64
N VAL A 329 -63.59 9.33 -38.48
CA VAL A 329 -64.46 8.13 -38.28
C VAL A 329 -65.85 8.60 -38.02
N ASN A 330 -66.83 8.02 -38.72
CA ASN A 330 -68.25 8.27 -38.48
C ASN A 330 -68.63 7.73 -37.07
N TYR A 331 -69.16 8.58 -36.21
CA TYR A 331 -69.64 8.21 -34.89
C TYR A 331 -70.98 8.88 -34.61
N SER A 332 -71.81 8.22 -33.77
CA SER A 332 -73.03 8.77 -33.31
C SER A 332 -72.95 9.01 -31.79
N LEU A 333 -73.39 10.17 -31.33
CA LEU A 333 -73.43 10.51 -29.93
C LEU A 333 -74.85 10.41 -29.45
N VAL A 334 -75.10 9.52 -28.46
CA VAL A 334 -76.45 9.35 -27.84
C VAL A 334 -76.38 9.90 -26.41
N SER A 335 -77.17 10.91 -26.13
CA SER A 335 -77.30 11.46 -24.78
C SER A 335 -78.58 10.92 -24.13
N LEU A 336 -78.40 10.30 -22.99
CA LEU A 336 -79.54 9.79 -22.21
C LEU A 336 -79.66 10.60 -20.92
N ASN A 337 -80.88 11.12 -20.65
CA ASN A 337 -81.13 11.85 -19.42
C ASN A 337 -82.30 11.14 -18.69
N MET A 338 -82.08 10.73 -17.44
CA MET A 338 -83.13 10.17 -16.61
C MET A 338 -84.00 11.27 -15.98
N ARG A 339 -85.27 11.29 -16.31
CA ARG A 339 -86.23 12.15 -15.66
C ARG A 339 -86.36 11.75 -14.18
N ARG A 340 -86.39 12.71 -13.26
CA ARG A 340 -86.50 12.52 -11.82
C ARG A 340 -85.46 11.64 -11.18
N PHE A 341 -84.20 11.71 -11.66
CA PHE A 341 -83.08 10.95 -11.12
C PHE A 341 -82.87 11.17 -9.61
N LYS A 342 -83.08 12.41 -9.12
CA LYS A 342 -83.03 12.74 -7.69
C LYS A 342 -84.03 11.91 -6.87
N PHE A 343 -85.31 11.79 -7.34
CA PHE A 343 -86.34 11.01 -6.68
C PHE A 343 -86.01 9.50 -6.72
N MET A 344 -85.45 9.01 -7.79
CA MET A 344 -85.02 7.61 -7.87
C MET A 344 -83.89 7.32 -6.87
N ASN A 345 -82.94 8.21 -6.70
CA ASN A 345 -81.84 8.07 -5.70
C ASN A 345 -82.38 8.09 -4.27
N GLU A 346 -83.40 8.97 -3.97
CA GLU A 346 -84.03 9.02 -2.65
C GLU A 346 -84.77 7.74 -2.33
N ILE A 347 -85.45 7.12 -3.29
CA ILE A 347 -86.15 5.84 -3.10
C ILE A 347 -85.14 4.69 -2.95
N LEU A 348 -84.04 4.65 -3.74
CA LEU A 348 -83.07 3.58 -3.66
C LEU A 348 -82.22 3.66 -2.36
N ASP A 349 -81.90 4.84 -1.86
CA ASP A 349 -81.28 5.01 -0.56
C ASP A 349 -82.22 4.59 0.59
N PHE A 350 -83.53 4.92 0.48
CA PHE A 350 -84.51 4.46 1.45
C PHE A 350 -84.68 2.94 1.47
N LEU A 351 -84.67 2.26 0.32
CA LEU A 351 -84.69 0.81 0.19
C LEU A 351 -83.44 0.14 0.75
N LYS A 352 -82.29 0.71 0.56
CA LYS A 352 -81.01 0.25 1.16
C LYS A 352 -81.03 0.34 2.70
N VAL A 353 -81.54 1.44 3.23
CA VAL A 353 -81.65 1.63 4.70
C VAL A 353 -82.65 0.63 5.32
N VAL A 354 -83.74 0.28 4.60
CA VAL A 354 -84.70 -0.72 5.05
C VAL A 354 -84.12 -2.15 4.98
N GLU A 355 -83.20 -2.42 4.04
CA GLU A 355 -82.60 -3.75 3.90
C GLU A 355 -81.47 -3.99 4.96
N VAL A 356 -80.82 -2.93 5.42
CA VAL A 356 -79.80 -3.00 6.49
C VAL A 356 -80.40 -3.01 7.88
N SER A 357 -81.73 -2.63 8.03
CA SER A 357 -82.43 -2.62 9.29
C SER A 357 -83.30 -3.92 9.55
N ARG A 358 -83.20 -4.90 8.72
CA ARG A 358 -83.69 -6.26 8.90
C ARG A 358 -82.50 -7.22 9.16
#